data_14eb161715a4955717dbbf1547f56d6c
#
_entry.id   14eb161715a4955717dbbf1547f56d6c
#
_cell.length_a   1.000
_cell.length_b   1.000
_cell.length_c   1.000
_cell.angle_alpha   90.00
_cell.angle_beta   90.00
_cell.angle_gamma   90.00
#
_symmetry.space_group_name_H-M   'P 1'
#
loop_
_entity.id
_entity.type
_entity.pdbx_description
1 polymer ?
#
loop_
_entity_poly.entity_id
_entity_poly.type
_entity_poly.pdbx_seq_one_letter_code
_entity_poly.pdbx_strand_id
1 'polypeptide(L)'
;MTFENIILILQTVGPFTVLVTVYFLVTELKEQNRVARANARQNIADSHQKVALAGMKPILVDTKLKLRNNEELTKEENAVYLTYFSVMLRARENQFYQFKIGMLDEDEWNAMLISFKTCLLYTSPSPRDSVV
;
A
#
# COMPACT_ATOMS: atom_id res chain seq x y z
N MET A 1 -26.93 -49.80 -24.63
CA MET A 1 -27.18 -48.42 -24.25
C MET A 1 -27.77 -47.73 -25.45
N THR A 2 -29.04 -47.32 -25.39
CA THR A 2 -29.69 -46.65 -26.50
C THR A 2 -29.25 -45.17 -26.50
N PHE A 3 -29.21 -44.54 -27.66
CA PHE A 3 -28.81 -43.12 -27.83
C PHE A 3 -29.66 -42.20 -26.93
N GLU A 4 -30.91 -42.51 -26.72
CA GLU A 4 -31.82 -41.80 -25.83
C GLU A 4 -31.36 -41.81 -24.36
N ASN A 5 -30.84 -42.93 -23.86
CA ASN A 5 -30.33 -43.01 -22.49
C ASN A 5 -29.09 -42.17 -22.29
N ILE A 6 -28.24 -41.99 -23.30
CA ILE A 6 -27.05 -41.12 -23.26
C ILE A 6 -27.47 -39.66 -23.17
N ILE A 7 -28.45 -39.23 -23.96
CA ILE A 7 -29.00 -37.88 -23.91
C ILE A 7 -29.60 -37.57 -22.54
N LEU A 8 -30.36 -38.49 -21.98
CA LEU A 8 -30.98 -38.31 -20.67
C LEU A 8 -29.94 -38.17 -19.54
N ILE A 9 -28.87 -38.94 -19.58
CA ILE A 9 -27.75 -38.85 -18.63
C ILE A 9 -27.04 -37.51 -18.78
N LEU A 10 -26.75 -37.04 -20.01
CA LEU A 10 -26.13 -35.74 -20.26
C LEU A 10 -27.01 -34.58 -19.78
N GLN A 11 -28.32 -34.66 -19.98
CA GLN A 11 -29.25 -33.61 -19.50
C GLN A 11 -29.38 -33.57 -17.99
N THR A 12 -29.24 -34.69 -17.29
CA THR A 12 -29.33 -34.72 -15.83
C THR A 12 -28.00 -34.40 -15.15
N VAL A 13 -26.87 -34.90 -15.65
CA VAL A 13 -25.54 -34.73 -15.04
C VAL A 13 -24.91 -33.40 -15.39
N GLY A 14 -25.18 -32.89 -16.63
CA GLY A 14 -24.58 -31.62 -17.10
C GLY A 14 -24.77 -30.41 -16.15
N PRO A 15 -25.98 -30.09 -15.73
CA PRO A 15 -26.23 -29.00 -14.80
C PRO A 15 -25.51 -29.13 -13.46
N PHE A 16 -25.43 -30.33 -12.90
CA PHE A 16 -24.71 -30.61 -11.66
C PHE A 16 -23.21 -30.37 -11.81
N THR A 17 -22.63 -30.78 -12.92
CA THR A 17 -21.21 -30.56 -13.22
C THR A 17 -20.90 -29.07 -13.31
N VAL A 18 -21.78 -28.30 -13.94
CA VAL A 18 -21.63 -26.82 -14.01
C VAL A 18 -21.67 -26.19 -12.61
N LEU A 19 -22.63 -26.57 -11.76
CA LEU A 19 -22.73 -26.05 -10.39
C LEU A 19 -21.49 -26.35 -9.56
N VAL A 20 -20.97 -27.58 -9.67
CA VAL A 20 -19.74 -28.00 -8.99
C VAL A 20 -18.55 -27.14 -9.49
N THR A 21 -18.43 -26.97 -10.80
CA THR A 21 -17.37 -26.16 -11.41
C THR A 21 -17.46 -24.70 -10.94
N VAL A 22 -18.65 -24.11 -10.92
CA VAL A 22 -18.86 -22.72 -10.43
C VAL A 22 -18.49 -22.62 -8.95
N TYR A 23 -18.86 -23.60 -8.13
CA TYR A 23 -18.47 -23.62 -6.72
C TYR A 23 -16.94 -23.60 -6.55
N PHE A 24 -16.22 -24.45 -7.29
CA PHE A 24 -14.76 -24.46 -7.24
C PHE A 24 -14.16 -23.13 -7.75
N LEU A 25 -14.68 -22.55 -8.82
CA LEU A 25 -14.23 -21.25 -9.32
C LEU A 25 -14.42 -20.13 -8.28
N VAL A 26 -15.57 -20.10 -7.60
CA VAL A 26 -15.82 -19.09 -6.55
C VAL A 26 -14.87 -19.26 -5.37
N THR A 27 -14.58 -20.49 -4.95
CA THR A 27 -13.63 -20.74 -3.86
C THR A 27 -12.21 -20.36 -4.26
N GLU A 28 -11.80 -20.68 -5.48
CA GLU A 28 -10.50 -20.30 -6.04
C GLU A 28 -10.35 -18.77 -6.13
N LEU A 29 -11.36 -18.07 -6.63
CA LEU A 29 -11.34 -16.59 -6.69
C LEU A 29 -11.24 -15.94 -5.30
N LYS A 30 -11.90 -16.51 -4.28
CA LYS A 30 -11.77 -16.03 -2.90
C LYS A 30 -10.34 -16.18 -2.38
N GLU A 31 -9.72 -17.31 -2.64
CA GLU A 31 -8.34 -17.57 -2.23
C GLU A 31 -7.36 -16.67 -2.97
N GLN A 32 -7.52 -16.49 -4.28
CA GLN A 32 -6.70 -15.56 -5.07
C GLN A 32 -6.83 -14.12 -4.56
N ASN A 33 -8.03 -13.66 -4.21
CA ASN A 33 -8.24 -12.35 -3.61
C ASN A 33 -7.54 -12.22 -2.25
N ARG A 34 -7.57 -13.26 -1.41
CA ARG A 34 -6.87 -13.29 -0.13
C ARG A 34 -5.36 -13.16 -0.32
N VAL A 35 -4.79 -13.91 -1.25
CA VAL A 35 -3.36 -13.86 -1.58
C VAL A 35 -2.99 -12.50 -2.17
N ALA A 36 -3.82 -11.94 -3.06
CA ALA A 36 -3.59 -10.61 -3.63
C ALA A 36 -3.53 -9.52 -2.54
N ARG A 37 -4.43 -9.54 -1.56
CA ARG A 37 -4.41 -8.61 -0.41
C ARG A 37 -3.15 -8.79 0.44
N ALA A 38 -2.76 -10.02 0.75
CA ALA A 38 -1.54 -10.31 1.49
C ALA A 38 -0.29 -9.78 0.77
N ASN A 39 -0.21 -9.98 -0.55
CA ASN A 39 0.88 -9.44 -1.37
C ASN A 39 0.89 -7.91 -1.42
N ALA A 40 -0.28 -7.27 -1.50
CA ALA A 40 -0.39 -5.81 -1.44
C ALA A 40 0.17 -5.26 -0.12
N ARG A 41 -0.18 -5.88 1.02
CA ARG A 41 0.37 -5.51 2.34
C ARG A 41 1.89 -5.68 2.40
N GLN A 42 2.40 -6.81 1.91
CA GLN A 42 3.84 -7.07 1.88
C GLN A 42 4.58 -6.02 1.04
N ASN A 43 4.08 -5.70 -0.15
CA ASN A 43 4.67 -4.69 -1.03
C ASN A 43 4.68 -3.30 -0.38
N ILE A 44 3.64 -2.95 0.37
CA ILE A 44 3.57 -1.70 1.11
C ILE A 44 4.60 -1.69 2.25
N ALA A 45 4.71 -2.78 3.01
CA ALA A 45 5.69 -2.91 4.08
C ALA A 45 7.13 -2.79 3.55
N ASP A 46 7.44 -3.46 2.44
CA ASP A 46 8.74 -3.37 1.78
C ASP A 46 9.06 -1.96 1.28
N SER A 47 8.07 -1.29 0.68
CA SER A 47 8.20 0.11 0.25
C SER A 47 8.48 1.03 1.44
N HIS A 48 7.76 0.84 2.54
CA HIS A 48 7.95 1.59 3.79
C HIS A 48 9.35 1.40 4.37
N GLN A 49 9.81 0.15 4.42
CA GLN A 49 11.15 -0.17 4.91
C GLN A 49 12.24 0.48 4.06
N LYS A 50 12.10 0.46 2.72
CA LYS A 50 13.05 1.11 1.80
C LYS A 50 13.11 2.62 2.02
N VAL A 51 11.95 3.27 2.18
CA VAL A 51 11.87 4.72 2.46
C VAL A 51 12.47 5.05 3.83
N ALA A 52 12.21 4.24 4.86
CA ALA A 52 12.76 4.42 6.19
C ALA A 52 14.30 4.30 6.19
N LEU A 53 14.83 3.26 5.54
CA LEU A 53 16.27 3.05 5.41
C LEU A 53 16.95 4.19 4.61
N ALA A 54 16.31 4.66 3.54
CA ALA A 54 16.81 5.83 2.80
C ALA A 54 16.85 7.09 3.70
N GLY A 55 15.85 7.26 4.57
CA GLY A 55 15.76 8.37 5.51
C GLY A 55 16.80 8.36 6.64
N MET A 56 17.48 7.22 6.86
CA MET A 56 18.56 7.07 7.85
C MET A 56 19.94 7.42 7.30
N LYS A 57 20.06 7.75 6.01
CA LYS A 57 21.36 8.17 5.44
C LYS A 57 21.85 9.44 6.13
N PRO A 58 23.18 9.54 6.47
CA PRO A 58 23.72 10.67 7.22
C PRO A 58 23.34 12.03 6.64
N ILE A 59 23.47 12.21 5.32
CA ILE A 59 23.11 13.45 4.65
C ILE A 59 21.63 13.86 4.88
N LEU A 60 20.70 12.90 4.91
CA LEU A 60 19.28 13.19 5.17
C LEU A 60 18.99 13.45 6.63
N VAL A 61 19.73 12.81 7.54
CA VAL A 61 19.63 13.05 8.99
C VAL A 61 20.11 14.47 9.28
N ASP A 62 21.29 14.84 8.76
CA ASP A 62 21.86 16.18 8.94
C ASP A 62 20.97 17.26 8.33
N THR A 63 20.46 17.03 7.12
CA THR A 63 19.51 17.96 6.46
C THR A 63 18.25 18.16 7.29
N LYS A 64 17.67 17.10 7.86
CA LYS A 64 16.48 17.20 8.72
C LYS A 64 16.79 17.96 10.02
N LEU A 65 17.96 17.77 10.61
CA LEU A 65 18.38 18.51 11.80
C LEU A 65 18.54 20.00 11.49
N LYS A 66 19.19 20.36 10.37
CA LYS A 66 19.30 21.74 9.91
C LYS A 66 17.94 22.39 9.70
N LEU A 67 17.02 21.70 8.99
CA LEU A 67 15.65 22.19 8.80
C LEU A 67 14.91 22.44 10.12
N ARG A 68 15.09 21.55 11.09
CA ARG A 68 14.49 21.68 12.43
C ARG A 68 15.06 22.87 13.21
N ASN A 69 16.33 23.18 12.99
CA ASN A 69 17.03 24.30 13.63
C ASN A 69 16.87 25.63 12.84
N ASN A 70 16.09 25.66 11.76
CA ASN A 70 15.95 26.80 10.83
C ASN A 70 17.29 27.24 10.20
N GLU A 71 18.20 26.30 10.00
CA GLU A 71 19.48 26.55 9.33
C GLU A 71 19.31 26.50 7.81
N GLU A 72 20.13 27.25 7.08
CA GLU A 72 20.12 27.23 5.62
C GLU A 72 20.70 25.93 5.08
N LEU A 73 20.03 25.37 4.07
CA LEU A 73 20.48 24.17 3.37
C LEU A 73 21.38 24.52 2.19
N THR A 74 22.38 23.72 1.96
CA THR A 74 23.13 23.76 0.70
C THR A 74 22.22 23.29 -0.47
N LYS A 75 22.62 23.63 -1.69
CA LYS A 75 21.89 23.18 -2.91
C LYS A 75 21.80 21.66 -3.00
N GLU A 76 22.85 20.97 -2.59
CA GLU A 76 22.91 19.52 -2.59
C GLU A 76 21.96 18.92 -1.55
N GLU A 77 22.00 19.40 -0.31
CA GLU A 77 21.10 18.97 0.77
C GLU A 77 19.64 19.18 0.39
N ASN A 78 19.32 20.34 -0.19
CA ASN A 78 17.97 20.65 -0.65
C ASN A 78 17.52 19.68 -1.77
N ALA A 79 18.38 19.40 -2.76
CA ALA A 79 18.06 18.46 -3.83
C ALA A 79 17.81 17.03 -3.31
N VAL A 80 18.66 16.56 -2.40
CA VAL A 80 18.52 15.24 -1.77
C VAL A 80 17.24 15.17 -0.94
N TYR A 81 16.93 16.21 -0.17
CA TYR A 81 15.71 16.28 0.64
C TYR A 81 14.44 16.27 -0.20
N LEU A 82 14.39 17.09 -1.25
CA LEU A 82 13.25 17.14 -2.17
C LEU A 82 13.04 15.81 -2.89
N THR A 83 14.12 15.15 -3.29
CA THR A 83 14.04 13.81 -3.91
C THR A 83 13.49 12.79 -2.92
N TYR A 84 13.99 12.75 -1.69
CA TYR A 84 13.49 11.87 -0.63
C TYR A 84 12.00 12.12 -0.34
N PHE A 85 11.61 13.39 -0.23
CA PHE A 85 10.22 13.78 0.01
C PHE A 85 9.29 13.34 -1.13
N SER A 86 9.73 13.50 -2.38
CA SER A 86 8.99 13.05 -3.57
C SER A 86 8.78 11.54 -3.56
N VAL A 87 9.80 10.76 -3.21
CA VAL A 87 9.67 9.28 -3.09
C VAL A 87 8.69 8.91 -1.98
N MET A 88 8.75 9.60 -0.85
CA MET A 88 7.82 9.39 0.26
C MET A 88 6.37 9.69 -0.15
N LEU A 89 6.13 10.78 -0.88
CA LEU A 89 4.79 11.11 -1.40
C LEU A 89 4.28 10.06 -2.38
N ARG A 90 5.12 9.59 -3.30
CA ARG A 90 4.75 8.50 -4.21
C ARG A 90 4.37 7.21 -3.49
N ALA A 91 5.08 6.86 -2.43
CA ALA A 91 4.73 5.72 -1.60
C ALA A 91 3.33 5.88 -0.98
N ARG A 92 2.98 7.10 -0.51
CA ARG A 92 1.65 7.41 0.04
C ARG A 92 0.55 7.39 -1.02
N GLU A 93 0.82 7.93 -2.20
CA GLU A 93 -0.09 7.87 -3.34
C GLU A 93 -0.44 6.42 -3.71
N ASN A 94 0.58 5.53 -3.76
CA ASN A 94 0.36 4.11 -4.01
C ASN A 94 -0.49 3.44 -2.92
N GLN A 95 -0.25 3.76 -1.65
CA GLN A 95 -1.06 3.23 -0.54
C GLN A 95 -2.52 3.68 -0.64
N PHE A 96 -2.76 4.95 -0.97
CA PHE A 96 -4.10 5.47 -1.21
C PHE A 96 -4.79 4.74 -2.38
N TYR A 97 -4.06 4.49 -3.46
CA TYR A 97 -4.58 3.73 -4.59
C TYR A 97 -4.97 2.30 -4.17
N GLN A 98 -4.12 1.61 -3.40
CA GLN A 98 -4.41 0.27 -2.89
C GLN A 98 -5.66 0.26 -1.99
N PHE A 99 -5.83 1.27 -1.15
CA PHE A 99 -7.04 1.47 -0.36
C PHE A 99 -8.27 1.67 -1.26
N LYS A 100 -8.17 2.56 -2.26
CA LYS A 100 -9.27 2.89 -3.17
C LYS A 100 -9.78 1.68 -3.96
N ILE A 101 -8.91 0.75 -4.34
CA ILE A 101 -9.29 -0.49 -5.05
C ILE A 101 -9.65 -1.66 -4.11
N GLY A 102 -9.73 -1.41 -2.79
CA GLY A 102 -10.16 -2.40 -1.79
C GLY A 102 -9.11 -3.46 -1.45
N MET A 103 -7.83 -3.21 -1.74
CA MET A 103 -6.72 -4.10 -1.36
C MET A 103 -6.21 -3.84 0.06
N LEU A 104 -6.53 -2.67 0.64
CA LEU A 104 -6.26 -2.30 2.03
C LEU A 104 -7.57 -2.08 2.75
N ASP A 105 -7.63 -2.52 4.00
CA ASP A 105 -8.76 -2.27 4.87
C ASP A 105 -8.72 -0.83 5.44
N GLU A 106 -9.88 -0.31 5.84
CA GLU A 106 -10.03 1.05 6.35
C GLU A 106 -9.18 1.31 7.60
N ASP A 107 -9.10 0.34 8.50
CA ASP A 107 -8.30 0.44 9.72
C ASP A 107 -6.81 0.58 9.41
N GLU A 108 -6.30 -0.16 8.42
CA GLU A 108 -4.92 -0.07 7.98
C GLU A 108 -4.62 1.29 7.33
N TRP A 109 -5.53 1.77 6.49
CA TRP A 109 -5.41 3.10 5.88
C TRP A 109 -5.41 4.21 6.93
N ASN A 110 -6.31 4.15 7.90
CA ASN A 110 -6.38 5.12 9.00
C ASN A 110 -5.12 5.12 9.87
N ALA A 111 -4.58 3.94 10.20
CA ALA A 111 -3.33 3.83 10.93
C ALA A 111 -2.15 4.48 10.19
N MET A 112 -2.08 4.29 8.87
CA MET A 112 -1.07 4.93 8.01
C MET A 112 -1.24 6.45 7.94
N LEU A 113 -2.49 6.94 7.85
CA LEU A 113 -2.81 8.38 7.88
C LEU A 113 -2.38 9.04 9.18
N ILE A 114 -2.68 8.41 10.32
CA ILE A 114 -2.27 8.92 11.63
C ILE A 114 -0.74 9.00 11.71
N SER A 115 -0.06 7.94 11.33
CA SER A 115 1.40 7.90 11.30
C SER A 115 2.00 9.01 10.43
N PHE A 116 1.43 9.24 9.24
CA PHE A 116 1.88 10.28 8.33
C PHE A 116 1.63 11.69 8.88
N LYS A 117 0.45 11.94 9.43
CA LYS A 117 0.13 13.22 10.09
C LYS A 117 1.07 13.49 11.26
N THR A 118 1.34 12.49 12.07
CA THR A 118 2.26 12.61 13.19
C THR A 118 3.67 12.97 12.71
N CYS A 119 4.17 12.28 11.68
CA CYS A 119 5.47 12.62 11.09
C CYS A 119 5.53 14.07 10.58
N LEU A 120 4.50 14.55 9.90
CA LEU A 120 4.46 15.92 9.38
C LEU A 120 4.40 16.96 10.50
N LEU A 121 3.63 16.72 11.55
CA LEU A 121 3.52 17.64 12.69
C LEU A 121 4.85 17.76 13.46
N TYR A 122 5.61 16.67 13.58
CA TYR A 122 6.92 16.70 14.24
C TYR A 122 8.06 17.25 13.36
N THR A 123 7.86 17.34 12.04
CA THR A 123 8.85 17.89 11.11
C THR A 123 8.57 19.35 10.74
N SER A 124 7.37 19.86 11.03
CA SER A 124 7.07 21.29 10.84
C SER A 124 7.53 22.09 12.05
N PRO A 125 8.25 23.23 11.86
CA PRO A 125 8.54 24.13 12.96
C PRO A 125 7.23 24.56 13.62
N SER A 126 7.20 24.51 14.95
CA SER A 126 6.01 24.92 15.70
C SER A 126 5.72 26.40 15.41
N PRO A 127 4.47 26.80 15.15
CA PRO A 127 4.11 28.21 15.01
C PRO A 127 4.45 29.06 16.27
N ARG A 128 4.78 28.41 17.39
CA ARG A 128 5.18 29.08 18.63
C ARG A 128 6.64 29.52 18.64
N ASP A 129 7.48 28.96 17.76
CA ASP A 129 8.91 29.29 17.73
C ASP A 129 9.23 30.46 16.77
N SER A 130 8.20 31.00 16.09
CA SER A 130 8.31 32.15 15.20
C SER A 130 7.95 33.50 15.85
N VAL A 131 7.73 33.50 17.17
CA VAL A 131 7.44 34.73 17.93
C VAL A 131 8.53 34.93 19.00
N VAL A 132 9.69 35.43 18.56
CA VAL A 132 10.63 36.18 19.39
C VAL A 132 11.12 37.35 18.60
#